data_e2007b82049025e5a547491c2d2ba3b5
#
_entry.id   e2007b82049025e5a547491c2d2ba3b5
#
_cell.length_a   1.000
_cell.length_b   1.000
_cell.length_c   1.000
_cell.angle_alpha   90.00
_cell.angle_beta   90.00
_cell.angle_gamma   90.00
#
_symmetry.space_group_name_H-M   'P 1'
#
loop_
_entity.id
_entity.type
_entity.pdbx_description
1 polymer ?
#
loop_
_entity_poly.entity_id
_entity_poly.type
_entity_poly.pdbx_seq_one_letter_code
_entity_poly.pdbx_strand_id
1 'polypeptide(L)'
;MSDRQLTEIAAGFTYTEGPRWHEDRLWFVDFYTHSVNVVNPDGSVERVCTVEHQPSGLGWLPDGRMLVVSMKDRKVLRRESDGALVEHADISAHCRGYANDMVVAANGQAYVGEFGFDLMGGADHENGVVVLVEADGTSRVVAGGLSFPNGMCISPDGKTLYVNELFGNRISQFEIEPDGTLGPREDFASFGDLADEPSVEKRLAACTIAPDGQTLDADGAVWIADCVNQRAVRLGEGGTVLDEVSTAPLGVFAVALGGHDGRTLFLSVAPDFDETKRSAAREAKVLSTTVDVPHAGRP
;
A
#
# COMPACT_ATOMS: atom_id res chain seq x y z
N MET A 1 -21.84 15.43 1.17
CA MET A 1 -20.95 14.48 1.87
C MET A 1 -21.84 13.67 2.80
N SER A 2 -21.94 12.37 2.62
CA SER A 2 -22.66 11.51 3.56
C SER A 2 -21.80 11.36 4.80
N ASP A 3 -22.35 11.68 5.96
CA ASP A 3 -21.71 11.47 7.28
C ASP A 3 -21.67 9.95 7.54
N ARG A 4 -20.67 9.26 6.95
CA ARG A 4 -20.53 7.81 7.10
C ARG A 4 -20.03 7.47 8.50
N GLN A 5 -20.69 6.54 9.14
CA GLN A 5 -20.28 6.05 10.44
C GLN A 5 -19.03 5.18 10.29
N LEU A 6 -17.96 5.52 11.01
CA LEU A 6 -16.77 4.70 11.14
C LEU A 6 -16.90 3.74 12.31
N THR A 7 -16.53 2.49 12.10
CA THR A 7 -16.50 1.43 13.11
C THR A 7 -15.05 1.02 13.35
N GLU A 8 -14.62 0.96 14.60
CA GLU A 8 -13.31 0.44 14.99
C GLU A 8 -13.30 -1.08 14.87
N ILE A 9 -12.40 -1.62 14.03
CA ILE A 9 -12.22 -3.06 13.80
C ILE A 9 -11.09 -3.60 14.67
N ALA A 10 -10.00 -2.85 14.77
CA ALA A 10 -8.85 -3.22 15.57
C ALA A 10 -8.13 -1.96 16.07
N ALA A 11 -7.57 -2.01 17.26
CA ALA A 11 -6.87 -0.88 17.89
C ALA A 11 -5.69 -1.35 18.77
N GLY A 12 -4.89 -0.39 19.23
CA GLY A 12 -3.74 -0.68 20.09
C GLY A 12 -2.47 -1.02 19.33
N PHE A 13 -2.35 -0.55 18.08
CA PHE A 13 -1.20 -0.71 17.22
C PHE A 13 -0.32 0.55 17.21
N THR A 14 0.88 0.38 16.67
CA THR A 14 1.84 1.50 16.51
C THR A 14 1.56 2.29 15.24
N TYR A 15 1.56 1.61 14.11
CA TYR A 15 1.31 2.18 12.79
C TYR A 15 0.90 1.07 11.83
N THR A 16 -0.41 1.00 11.53
CA THR A 16 -0.97 -0.06 10.69
C THR A 16 -0.86 0.30 9.22
N GLU A 17 -0.40 -0.68 8.41
CA GLU A 17 -0.15 -0.54 6.98
C GLU A 17 -0.47 -1.81 6.21
N GLY A 18 -0.40 -1.72 4.87
CA GLY A 18 -0.53 -2.83 3.95
C GLY A 18 -1.79 -3.68 4.13
N PRO A 19 -3.00 -3.09 4.36
CA PRO A 19 -4.20 -3.89 4.57
C PRO A 19 -4.57 -4.65 3.29
N ARG A 20 -4.97 -5.92 3.46
CA ARG A 20 -5.42 -6.80 2.35
C ARG A 20 -6.60 -7.64 2.81
N TRP A 21 -7.60 -7.77 1.96
CA TRP A 21 -8.69 -8.71 2.17
C TRP A 21 -8.37 -10.02 1.46
N HIS A 22 -8.10 -11.07 2.23
CA HIS A 22 -7.72 -12.37 1.69
C HIS A 22 -8.36 -13.50 2.50
N GLU A 23 -8.95 -14.50 1.83
CA GLU A 23 -9.64 -15.64 2.44
C GLU A 23 -10.65 -15.23 3.53
N ASP A 24 -11.53 -14.28 3.18
CA ASP A 24 -12.57 -13.73 4.06
C ASP A 24 -12.04 -13.14 5.39
N ARG A 25 -10.78 -12.67 5.40
CA ARG A 25 -10.15 -12.04 6.55
C ARG A 25 -9.39 -10.78 6.13
N LEU A 26 -9.33 -9.84 7.06
CA LEU A 26 -8.50 -8.65 6.91
C LEU A 26 -7.10 -8.93 7.46
N TRP A 27 -6.11 -8.81 6.59
CA TRP A 27 -4.69 -8.87 6.93
C TRP A 27 -4.12 -7.47 6.93
N PHE A 28 -3.15 -7.19 7.81
CA PHE A 28 -2.44 -5.92 7.86
C PHE A 28 -1.11 -6.07 8.60
N VAL A 29 -0.22 -5.11 8.43
CA VAL A 29 1.03 -5.05 9.17
C VAL A 29 0.98 -3.95 10.23
N ASP A 30 1.78 -4.11 11.28
CA ASP A 30 2.07 -3.07 12.26
C ASP A 30 3.58 -2.80 12.23
N PHE A 31 3.98 -1.64 11.74
CA PHE A 31 5.36 -1.31 11.40
C PHE A 31 6.30 -1.48 12.59
N TYR A 32 6.00 -0.86 13.71
CA TYR A 32 6.96 -0.75 14.81
C TYR A 32 6.81 -1.85 15.86
N THR A 33 5.81 -2.72 15.76
CA THR A 33 5.82 -4.02 16.44
C THR A 33 6.34 -5.13 15.56
N HIS A 34 6.70 -4.78 14.30
CA HIS A 34 7.25 -5.70 13.32
C HIS A 34 6.35 -6.91 13.05
N SER A 35 5.03 -6.74 13.12
CA SER A 35 4.10 -7.85 13.04
C SER A 35 3.23 -7.84 11.79
N VAL A 36 2.96 -9.02 11.26
CA VAL A 36 1.84 -9.28 10.36
C VAL A 36 0.68 -9.80 11.19
N ASN A 37 -0.49 -9.21 11.02
CA ASN A 37 -1.68 -9.49 11.81
C ASN A 37 -2.86 -9.84 10.91
N VAL A 38 -3.81 -10.59 11.42
CA VAL A 38 -5.07 -10.93 10.78
C VAL A 38 -6.23 -10.72 11.73
N VAL A 39 -7.32 -10.16 11.22
CA VAL A 39 -8.60 -10.07 11.94
C VAL A 39 -9.44 -11.29 11.57
N ASN A 40 -9.78 -12.09 12.57
CA ASN A 40 -10.62 -13.24 12.42
C ASN A 40 -12.12 -12.87 12.31
N PRO A 41 -13.00 -13.76 11.81
CA PRO A 41 -14.43 -13.49 11.69
C PRO A 41 -15.14 -13.16 13.01
N ASP A 42 -14.59 -13.59 14.15
CA ASP A 42 -15.09 -13.25 15.49
C ASP A 42 -14.63 -11.88 16.01
N GLY A 43 -13.86 -11.14 15.20
CA GLY A 43 -13.29 -9.85 15.55
C GLY A 43 -11.99 -9.90 16.34
N SER A 44 -11.50 -11.09 16.71
CA SER A 44 -10.20 -11.22 17.36
C SER A 44 -9.05 -10.94 16.41
N VAL A 45 -7.96 -10.36 16.92
CA VAL A 45 -6.75 -10.11 16.14
C VAL A 45 -5.68 -11.11 16.53
N GLU A 46 -5.12 -11.79 15.55
CA GLU A 46 -4.02 -12.73 15.70
C GLU A 46 -2.76 -12.19 15.05
N ARG A 47 -1.61 -12.29 15.77
CA ARG A 47 -0.30 -12.07 15.18
C ARG A 47 0.12 -13.33 14.43
N VAL A 48 0.30 -13.23 13.12
CA VAL A 48 0.65 -14.35 12.24
C VAL A 48 2.15 -14.62 12.24
N CYS A 49 2.96 -13.56 12.17
CA CYS A 49 4.43 -13.66 12.22
C CYS A 49 5.05 -12.32 12.60
N THR A 50 6.36 -12.35 12.84
CA THR A 50 7.20 -11.16 13.06
C THR A 50 8.22 -11.06 11.93
N VAL A 51 8.39 -9.86 11.34
CA VAL A 51 9.37 -9.54 10.31
C VAL A 51 10.44 -8.67 10.93
N GLU A 52 11.64 -9.20 11.14
CA GLU A 52 12.70 -8.58 11.92
C GLU A 52 13.04 -7.14 11.46
N HIS A 53 13.06 -6.91 10.14
CA HIS A 53 13.45 -5.64 9.55
C HIS A 53 12.27 -4.81 9.06
N GLN A 54 11.15 -4.87 9.78
CA GLN A 54 9.93 -4.08 9.56
C GLN A 54 9.11 -4.55 8.34
N PRO A 55 7.88 -5.07 8.54
CA PRO A 55 7.00 -5.46 7.44
C PRO A 55 6.42 -4.26 6.72
N SER A 56 6.06 -4.44 5.43
CA SER A 56 5.23 -3.52 4.66
C SER A 56 4.27 -4.29 3.76
N GLY A 57 4.34 -4.17 2.44
CA GLY A 57 3.43 -4.79 1.50
C GLY A 57 3.20 -6.29 1.74
N LEU A 58 1.95 -6.72 1.58
CA LEU A 58 1.51 -8.10 1.68
C LEU A 58 0.95 -8.58 0.34
N GLY A 59 1.08 -9.89 0.08
CA GLY A 59 0.45 -10.55 -1.05
C GLY A 59 0.56 -12.06 -0.94
N TRP A 60 -0.02 -12.79 -1.89
CA TRP A 60 -0.03 -14.26 -1.87
C TRP A 60 0.34 -14.82 -3.24
N LEU A 61 1.20 -15.83 -3.19
CA LEU A 61 1.51 -16.66 -4.37
C LEU A 61 0.28 -17.50 -4.76
N PRO A 62 0.22 -17.98 -6.01
CA PRO A 62 -0.89 -18.85 -6.45
C PRO A 62 -1.07 -20.14 -5.64
N ASP A 63 -0.02 -20.58 -4.95
CA ASP A 63 -0.06 -21.76 -4.07
C ASP A 63 -0.52 -21.43 -2.63
N GLY A 64 -0.93 -20.19 -2.36
CA GLY A 64 -1.44 -19.70 -1.08
C GLY A 64 -0.37 -19.27 -0.08
N ARG A 65 0.93 -19.36 -0.42
CA ARG A 65 1.98 -18.87 0.47
C ARG A 65 2.03 -17.34 0.47
N MET A 66 2.06 -16.78 1.67
CA MET A 66 2.14 -15.33 1.85
C MET A 66 3.53 -14.79 1.50
N LEU A 67 3.57 -13.68 0.79
CA LEU A 67 4.72 -12.82 0.64
C LEU A 67 4.57 -11.59 1.53
N VAL A 68 5.66 -11.13 2.10
CA VAL A 68 5.74 -9.89 2.88
C VAL A 68 7.03 -9.15 2.56
N VAL A 69 6.91 -7.85 2.33
CA VAL A 69 8.08 -6.98 2.19
C VAL A 69 8.73 -6.80 3.55
N SER A 70 10.05 -7.03 3.62
CA SER A 70 10.93 -6.66 4.73
C SER A 70 11.66 -5.37 4.34
N MET A 71 11.20 -4.24 4.90
CA MET A 71 11.51 -2.90 4.38
C MET A 71 12.98 -2.54 4.46
N LYS A 72 13.56 -2.64 5.67
CA LYS A 72 14.89 -2.06 5.99
C LYS A 72 16.04 -2.84 5.36
N ASP A 73 15.90 -4.15 5.23
CA ASP A 73 16.88 -5.01 4.54
C ASP A 73 16.53 -5.24 3.06
N ARG A 74 15.45 -4.65 2.57
CA ARG A 74 15.05 -4.60 1.15
C ARG A 74 14.91 -6.00 0.55
N LYS A 75 14.07 -6.82 1.21
CA LYS A 75 13.78 -8.19 0.81
C LYS A 75 12.29 -8.44 0.68
N VAL A 76 11.96 -9.42 -0.11
CA VAL A 76 10.64 -10.06 -0.07
C VAL A 76 10.81 -11.39 0.63
N LEU A 77 10.07 -11.59 1.72
CA LEU A 77 10.07 -12.84 2.47
C LEU A 77 8.82 -13.66 2.11
N ARG A 78 8.95 -14.99 2.16
CA ARG A 78 7.87 -15.93 1.94
C ARG A 78 7.62 -16.74 3.21
N ARG A 79 6.35 -16.84 3.59
CA ARG A 79 5.95 -17.66 4.72
C ARG A 79 5.65 -19.07 4.26
N GLU A 80 6.40 -20.04 4.78
CA GLU A 80 6.22 -21.46 4.50
C GLU A 80 5.08 -22.09 5.34
N SER A 81 4.66 -23.29 4.99
CA SER A 81 3.55 -23.98 5.65
C SER A 81 3.78 -24.30 7.13
N ASP A 82 5.03 -24.38 7.55
CA ASP A 82 5.43 -24.54 8.96
C ASP A 82 5.49 -23.22 9.73
N GLY A 83 5.20 -22.10 9.05
CA GLY A 83 5.23 -20.74 9.60
C GLY A 83 6.57 -20.02 9.50
N ALA A 84 7.63 -20.69 9.03
CA ALA A 84 8.93 -20.06 8.85
C ALA A 84 8.88 -18.96 7.76
N LEU A 85 9.57 -17.85 8.02
CA LEU A 85 9.84 -16.85 7.00
C LEU A 85 11.20 -17.17 6.35
N VAL A 86 11.20 -17.31 5.03
CA VAL A 86 12.40 -17.51 4.22
C VAL A 86 12.54 -16.38 3.20
N GLU A 87 13.76 -16.09 2.80
CA GLU A 87 14.02 -15.14 1.72
C GLU A 87 13.42 -15.70 0.42
N HIS A 88 12.53 -14.91 -0.20
CA HIS A 88 11.99 -15.17 -1.52
C HIS A 88 12.82 -14.43 -2.57
N ALA A 89 13.14 -13.15 -2.31
CA ALA A 89 13.98 -12.33 -3.16
C ALA A 89 14.76 -11.30 -2.35
N ASP A 90 16.01 -11.08 -2.70
CA ASP A 90 16.80 -9.93 -2.27
C ASP A 90 16.76 -8.87 -3.39
N ILE A 91 16.11 -7.74 -3.11
CA ILE A 91 15.97 -6.62 -4.06
C ILE A 91 16.86 -5.42 -3.70
N SER A 92 17.76 -5.59 -2.73
CA SER A 92 18.62 -4.51 -2.22
C SER A 92 19.48 -3.85 -3.28
N ALA A 93 19.91 -4.60 -4.31
CA ALA A 93 20.69 -4.07 -5.43
C ALA A 93 19.90 -3.07 -6.31
N HIS A 94 18.57 -3.04 -6.21
CA HIS A 94 17.68 -2.17 -6.98
C HIS A 94 17.20 -0.97 -6.18
N CYS A 95 17.30 -0.99 -4.85
CA CYS A 95 16.73 -0.01 -3.94
C CYS A 95 17.77 0.98 -3.42
N ARG A 96 17.45 2.28 -3.48
CA ARG A 96 18.21 3.33 -2.80
C ARG A 96 17.65 3.63 -1.42
N GLY A 97 16.32 3.59 -1.27
CA GLY A 97 15.61 3.71 -0.02
C GLY A 97 15.14 2.37 0.53
N TYR A 98 14.14 2.38 1.41
CA TYR A 98 13.51 1.17 1.88
C TYR A 98 12.56 0.60 0.81
N ALA A 99 12.42 -0.73 0.77
CA ALA A 99 11.32 -1.37 0.06
C ALA A 99 9.97 -1.02 0.74
N ASN A 100 8.89 -0.92 -0.05
CA ASN A 100 7.62 -0.41 0.43
C ASN A 100 6.45 -1.37 0.15
N ASP A 101 5.35 -0.87 -0.40
CA ASP A 101 4.18 -1.70 -0.69
C ASP A 101 4.42 -2.63 -1.90
N MET A 102 3.57 -3.63 -2.01
CA MET A 102 3.67 -4.68 -3.00
C MET A 102 2.28 -5.12 -3.45
N VAL A 103 2.17 -5.50 -4.73
CA VAL A 103 1.02 -6.24 -5.25
C VAL A 103 1.49 -7.51 -5.96
N VAL A 104 0.76 -8.61 -5.79
CA VAL A 104 1.09 -9.91 -6.41
C VAL A 104 0.06 -10.23 -7.49
N ALA A 105 0.54 -10.47 -8.72
CA ALA A 105 -0.27 -10.87 -9.86
C ALA A 105 -0.69 -12.35 -9.76
N ALA A 106 -1.72 -12.74 -10.54
CA ALA A 106 -2.26 -14.09 -10.52
C ALA A 106 -1.27 -15.21 -10.93
N ASN A 107 -0.19 -14.83 -11.65
CA ASN A 107 0.89 -15.74 -12.06
C ASN A 107 2.02 -15.84 -11.02
N GLY A 108 1.92 -15.12 -9.89
CA GLY A 108 2.91 -15.10 -8.82
C GLY A 108 4.02 -14.06 -8.98
N GLN A 109 4.00 -13.25 -10.04
CA GLN A 109 4.86 -12.09 -10.16
C GLN A 109 4.44 -11.02 -9.15
N ALA A 110 5.41 -10.41 -8.46
CA ALA A 110 5.17 -9.34 -7.50
C ALA A 110 5.81 -8.04 -7.96
N TYR A 111 5.06 -6.94 -7.91
CA TYR A 111 5.56 -5.59 -8.13
C TYR A 111 5.79 -4.94 -6.79
N VAL A 112 7.01 -4.50 -6.53
CA VAL A 112 7.45 -3.92 -5.24
C VAL A 112 7.95 -2.51 -5.48
N GLY A 113 7.38 -1.54 -4.77
CA GLY A 113 7.87 -0.16 -4.75
C GLY A 113 9.05 0.02 -3.79
N GLU A 114 9.85 1.04 -4.03
CA GLU A 114 10.89 1.47 -3.09
C GLU A 114 10.92 3.01 -2.99
N PHE A 115 11.41 3.53 -1.88
CA PHE A 115 11.31 4.98 -1.56
C PHE A 115 12.08 5.89 -2.51
N GLY A 116 13.18 5.42 -3.11
CA GLY A 116 14.09 6.21 -3.93
C GLY A 116 15.23 6.87 -3.15
N PHE A 117 15.05 7.09 -1.84
CA PHE A 117 15.97 7.81 -0.97
C PHE A 117 15.83 7.38 0.50
N ASP A 118 16.77 7.78 1.33
CA ASP A 118 16.72 7.53 2.77
C ASP A 118 15.81 8.55 3.49
N LEU A 119 14.49 8.35 3.36
CA LEU A 119 13.49 9.20 4.01
C LEU A 119 13.69 9.26 5.52
N MET A 120 13.94 8.14 6.16
CA MET A 120 14.07 8.06 7.63
C MET A 120 15.37 8.67 8.14
N GLY A 121 16.41 8.71 7.32
CA GLY A 121 17.65 9.44 7.57
C GLY A 121 17.57 10.93 7.22
N GLY A 122 16.45 11.42 6.71
CA GLY A 122 16.24 12.82 6.38
C GLY A 122 16.91 13.28 5.09
N ALA A 123 17.15 12.34 4.17
CA ALA A 123 17.70 12.69 2.86
C ALA A 123 16.68 13.47 2.01
N ASP A 124 17.21 14.27 1.08
CA ASP A 124 16.41 14.94 0.07
C ASP A 124 15.68 13.93 -0.82
N HIS A 125 14.52 14.36 -1.36
CA HIS A 125 13.71 13.54 -2.25
C HIS A 125 14.48 13.18 -3.53
N GLU A 126 14.48 11.88 -3.82
CA GLU A 126 14.84 11.31 -5.11
C GLU A 126 13.77 10.35 -5.60
N ASN A 127 13.68 10.16 -6.92
CA ASN A 127 12.72 9.22 -7.48
C ASN A 127 13.12 7.78 -7.22
N GLY A 128 12.12 6.94 -6.92
CA GLY A 128 12.24 5.52 -6.74
C GLY A 128 11.90 4.71 -8.00
N VAL A 129 11.82 3.40 -7.80
CA VAL A 129 11.55 2.42 -8.85
C VAL A 129 10.46 1.44 -8.43
N VAL A 130 9.90 0.72 -9.40
CA VAL A 130 9.15 -0.51 -9.20
C VAL A 130 10.04 -1.68 -9.63
N VAL A 131 10.21 -2.64 -8.73
CA VAL A 131 10.95 -3.88 -8.95
C VAL A 131 9.94 -5.00 -9.18
N LEU A 132 10.09 -5.73 -10.28
CA LEU A 132 9.38 -6.99 -10.51
C LEU A 132 10.19 -8.12 -9.85
N VAL A 133 9.50 -8.91 -9.04
CA VAL A 133 10.00 -10.15 -8.45
C VAL A 133 9.23 -11.30 -9.09
N GLU A 134 9.95 -12.21 -9.73
CA GLU A 134 9.39 -13.42 -10.34
C GLU A 134 9.00 -14.45 -9.28
N ALA A 135 8.15 -15.40 -9.66
CA ALA A 135 7.74 -16.48 -8.75
C ALA A 135 8.92 -17.36 -8.26
N ASP A 136 10.03 -17.36 -8.97
CA ASP A 136 11.27 -18.07 -8.58
C ASP A 136 12.22 -17.21 -7.71
N GLY A 137 11.84 -15.94 -7.45
CA GLY A 137 12.63 -15.00 -6.65
C GLY A 137 13.65 -14.17 -7.43
N THR A 138 13.78 -14.36 -8.73
CA THR A 138 14.60 -13.45 -9.55
C THR A 138 13.94 -12.07 -9.64
N SER A 139 14.74 -11.01 -9.76
CA SER A 139 14.21 -9.64 -9.72
C SER A 139 14.86 -8.72 -10.74
N ARG A 140 14.09 -7.74 -11.21
CA ARG A 140 14.55 -6.67 -12.10
C ARG A 140 13.72 -5.39 -11.91
N VAL A 141 14.32 -4.23 -12.20
CA VAL A 141 13.59 -2.96 -12.28
C VAL A 141 12.73 -2.96 -13.55
N VAL A 142 11.46 -2.61 -13.42
CA VAL A 142 10.49 -2.54 -14.53
C VAL A 142 9.92 -1.14 -14.77
N ALA A 143 9.99 -0.26 -13.78
CA ALA A 143 9.71 1.17 -13.94
C ALA A 143 10.59 2.02 -13.03
N GLY A 144 10.92 3.22 -13.45
CA GLY A 144 11.72 4.17 -12.69
C GLY A 144 11.24 5.60 -12.88
N GLY A 145 11.83 6.52 -12.11
CA GLY A 145 11.44 7.92 -12.13
C GLY A 145 10.12 8.22 -11.42
N LEU A 146 9.71 7.34 -10.49
CA LEU A 146 8.49 7.51 -9.71
C LEU A 146 8.78 8.25 -8.40
N SER A 147 7.91 9.17 -8.05
CA SER A 147 8.06 10.00 -6.86
C SER A 147 7.47 9.30 -5.63
N PHE A 148 8.24 8.41 -5.04
CA PHE A 148 7.85 7.61 -3.88
C PHE A 148 6.69 6.66 -4.20
N PRO A 149 6.90 5.61 -5.02
CA PRO A 149 5.87 4.62 -5.30
C PRO A 149 5.39 3.97 -4.00
N ASN A 150 4.07 4.00 -3.80
CA ASN A 150 3.41 3.52 -2.59
C ASN A 150 2.34 2.48 -2.95
N GLY A 151 1.10 2.62 -2.53
CA GLY A 151 0.05 1.67 -2.79
C GLY A 151 -0.04 1.28 -4.27
N MET A 152 -0.22 -0.02 -4.52
CA MET A 152 -0.35 -0.57 -5.86
C MET A 152 -1.54 -1.51 -5.95
N CYS A 153 -2.20 -1.53 -7.12
CA CYS A 153 -3.18 -2.55 -7.45
C CYS A 153 -3.12 -2.92 -8.94
N ILE A 154 -3.60 -4.12 -9.25
CA ILE A 154 -3.66 -4.64 -10.61
C ILE A 154 -5.13 -4.73 -11.04
N SER A 155 -5.43 -4.33 -12.28
CA SER A 155 -6.76 -4.47 -12.86
C SER A 155 -7.25 -5.93 -12.83
N PRO A 156 -8.58 -6.19 -12.80
CA PRO A 156 -9.10 -7.56 -12.73
C PRO A 156 -8.66 -8.47 -13.89
N ASP A 157 -8.45 -7.90 -15.07
CA ASP A 157 -7.94 -8.61 -16.24
C ASP A 157 -6.42 -8.84 -16.22
N GLY A 158 -5.73 -8.31 -15.24
CA GLY A 158 -4.28 -8.46 -15.04
C GLY A 158 -3.41 -7.65 -16.00
N LYS A 159 -3.97 -6.65 -16.69
CA LYS A 159 -3.27 -5.92 -17.77
C LYS A 159 -2.79 -4.54 -17.38
N THR A 160 -3.25 -3.98 -16.27
CA THR A 160 -2.87 -2.63 -15.84
C THR A 160 -2.39 -2.66 -14.40
N LEU A 161 -1.23 -2.08 -14.15
CA LEU A 161 -0.73 -1.76 -12.81
C LEU A 161 -0.99 -0.29 -12.52
N TYR A 162 -1.65 0.00 -11.40
CA TYR A 162 -1.80 1.34 -10.85
C TYR A 162 -0.82 1.53 -9.72
N VAL A 163 -0.13 2.68 -9.70
CA VAL A 163 0.89 3.01 -8.69
C VAL A 163 0.65 4.40 -8.15
N ASN A 164 0.40 4.52 -6.86
CA ASN A 164 0.38 5.79 -6.18
C ASN A 164 1.79 6.37 -6.09
N GLU A 165 1.95 7.64 -6.46
CA GLU A 165 3.18 8.39 -6.25
C GLU A 165 2.95 9.44 -5.15
N LEU A 166 3.27 9.08 -3.90
CA LEU A 166 2.92 9.88 -2.71
C LEU A 166 3.42 11.31 -2.80
N PHE A 167 4.70 11.51 -3.18
CA PHE A 167 5.28 12.83 -3.40
C PHE A 167 5.16 13.30 -4.85
N GLY A 168 4.43 12.57 -5.69
CA GLY A 168 4.21 12.90 -7.10
C GLY A 168 2.90 13.63 -7.36
N ASN A 169 2.02 13.74 -6.36
CA ASN A 169 0.68 14.34 -6.52
C ASN A 169 -0.11 13.70 -7.67
N ARG A 170 -0.01 12.34 -7.81
CA ARG A 170 -0.65 11.59 -8.91
C ARG A 170 -0.76 10.09 -8.64
N ILE A 171 -1.56 9.46 -9.47
CA ILE A 171 -1.61 8.01 -9.64
C ILE A 171 -1.16 7.69 -11.06
N SER A 172 -0.10 6.91 -11.19
CA SER A 172 0.41 6.43 -12.46
C SER A 172 -0.21 5.09 -12.82
N GLN A 173 -0.36 4.83 -14.13
CA GLN A 173 -0.76 3.52 -14.65
C GLN A 173 0.23 3.02 -15.71
N PHE A 174 0.33 1.69 -15.79
CA PHE A 174 1.23 1.01 -16.71
C PHE A 174 0.52 -0.19 -17.32
N GLU A 175 0.68 -0.40 -18.62
CA GLU A 175 0.33 -1.67 -19.25
C GLU A 175 1.28 -2.77 -18.74
N ILE A 176 0.74 -3.92 -18.35
CA ILE A 176 1.51 -5.10 -17.96
C ILE A 176 1.66 -5.99 -19.18
N GLU A 177 2.89 -6.14 -19.64
CA GLU A 177 3.24 -7.01 -20.74
C GLU A 177 3.22 -8.50 -20.31
N PRO A 178 3.12 -9.46 -21.24
CA PRO A 178 3.05 -10.89 -20.90
C PRO A 178 4.20 -11.43 -20.04
N ASP A 179 5.39 -10.81 -20.13
CA ASP A 179 6.57 -11.16 -19.32
C ASP A 179 6.65 -10.36 -17.98
N GLY A 180 5.62 -9.59 -17.65
CA GLY A 180 5.58 -8.73 -16.47
C GLY A 180 6.31 -7.40 -16.60
N THR A 181 6.94 -7.11 -17.76
CA THR A 181 7.51 -5.79 -18.03
C THR A 181 6.39 -4.76 -18.10
N LEU A 182 6.69 -3.52 -17.70
CA LEU A 182 5.74 -2.41 -17.72
C LEU A 182 5.94 -1.56 -18.97
N GLY A 183 4.84 -1.21 -19.62
CA GLY A 183 4.79 -0.22 -20.71
C GLY A 183 5.15 1.19 -20.24
N PRO A 184 5.05 2.19 -21.12
CA PRO A 184 5.27 3.58 -20.74
C PRO A 184 4.34 4.02 -19.61
N ARG A 185 4.82 4.90 -18.74
CA ARG A 185 3.98 5.51 -17.70
C ARG A 185 2.94 6.44 -18.33
N GLU A 186 1.71 6.27 -17.89
CA GLU A 186 0.59 7.18 -18.14
C GLU A 186 0.01 7.66 -16.81
N ASP A 187 -0.68 8.80 -16.81
CA ASP A 187 -1.36 9.28 -15.63
C ASP A 187 -2.80 8.70 -15.60
N PHE A 188 -3.12 7.86 -14.59
CA PHE A 188 -4.52 7.54 -14.26
C PHE A 188 -5.21 8.79 -13.69
N ALA A 189 -4.52 9.50 -12.79
CA ALA A 189 -4.99 10.75 -12.21
C ALA A 189 -3.80 11.67 -11.90
N SER A 190 -3.94 12.96 -12.20
CA SER A 190 -2.97 13.99 -11.83
C SER A 190 -3.68 15.12 -11.08
N PHE A 191 -3.08 15.56 -9.99
CA PHE A 191 -3.63 16.61 -9.11
C PHE A 191 -2.84 17.93 -9.22
N GLY A 192 -2.10 18.06 -10.30
CA GLY A 192 -1.27 19.21 -10.65
C GLY A 192 0.23 18.96 -10.52
N ASP A 193 0.99 19.69 -11.28
CA ASP A 193 2.45 19.58 -11.28
C ASP A 193 3.04 20.16 -9.99
N LEU A 194 4.03 19.47 -9.44
CA LEU A 194 4.85 19.96 -8.34
C LEU A 194 6.13 20.56 -8.88
N ALA A 195 6.58 21.64 -8.24
CA ALA A 195 7.91 22.17 -8.48
C ALA A 195 8.99 21.12 -8.16
N ASP A 196 10.14 21.22 -8.78
CA ASP A 196 11.32 20.43 -8.42
C ASP A 196 11.85 20.92 -7.06
N GLU A 197 11.36 20.31 -5.99
CA GLU A 197 11.63 20.64 -4.60
C GLU A 197 12.25 19.43 -3.90
N PRO A 198 13.51 19.48 -3.49
CA PRO A 198 14.17 18.38 -2.84
C PRO A 198 13.67 18.12 -1.41
N SER A 199 13.21 19.17 -0.70
CA SER A 199 12.71 19.03 0.66
C SER A 199 11.40 18.26 0.69
N VAL A 200 11.39 17.10 1.37
CA VAL A 200 10.22 16.25 1.56
C VAL A 200 9.06 17.00 2.21
N GLU A 201 9.33 17.79 3.26
CA GLU A 201 8.32 18.59 3.96
C GLU A 201 7.62 19.58 3.03
N LYS A 202 8.39 20.34 2.26
CA LYS A 202 7.83 21.34 1.33
C LYS A 202 7.09 20.66 0.17
N ARG A 203 7.62 19.52 -0.33
CA ARG A 203 6.99 18.75 -1.38
C ARG A 203 5.64 18.21 -0.92
N LEU A 204 5.59 17.63 0.27
CA LEU A 204 4.35 17.14 0.86
C LEU A 204 3.33 18.26 1.10
N ALA A 205 3.80 19.42 1.58
CA ALA A 205 2.94 20.59 1.80
C ALA A 205 2.38 21.18 0.49
N ALA A 206 3.03 20.93 -0.65
CA ALA A 206 2.57 21.36 -1.97
C ALA A 206 1.62 20.35 -2.64
N CYS A 207 1.51 19.12 -2.13
CA CYS A 207 0.57 18.14 -2.66
C CYS A 207 -0.88 18.56 -2.41
N THR A 208 -1.69 18.55 -3.45
CA THR A 208 -3.16 18.66 -3.33
C THR A 208 -3.77 17.38 -2.79
N ILE A 209 -3.23 16.25 -3.24
CA ILE A 209 -3.52 14.89 -2.77
C ILE A 209 -2.18 14.17 -2.65
N ALA A 210 -1.91 13.56 -1.51
CA ALA A 210 -0.75 12.70 -1.33
C ALA A 210 -1.24 11.24 -1.24
N PRO A 211 -1.30 10.52 -2.39
CA PRO A 211 -1.87 9.19 -2.44
C PRO A 211 -0.92 8.17 -1.82
N ASP A 212 -1.35 7.54 -0.72
CA ASP A 212 -0.61 6.52 0.03
C ASP A 212 -1.09 5.11 -0.37
N GLY A 213 -1.60 4.30 0.55
CA GLY A 213 -2.17 2.99 0.19
C GLY A 213 -3.44 3.09 -0.66
N GLN A 214 -3.71 2.07 -1.49
CA GLN A 214 -4.86 2.07 -2.40
C GLN A 214 -5.53 0.70 -2.55
N THR A 215 -6.76 0.72 -3.09
CA THR A 215 -7.51 -0.46 -3.50
C THR A 215 -8.42 -0.13 -4.69
N LEU A 216 -8.66 -1.11 -5.57
CA LEU A 216 -9.47 -0.95 -6.78
C LEU A 216 -10.89 -1.48 -6.55
N ASP A 217 -11.90 -0.77 -7.02
CA ASP A 217 -13.28 -1.22 -6.99
C ASP A 217 -13.78 -1.80 -8.33
N ALA A 218 -14.98 -2.38 -8.30
CA ALA A 218 -15.54 -3.10 -9.45
C ALA A 218 -15.94 -2.17 -10.62
N ASP A 219 -16.05 -0.87 -10.40
CA ASP A 219 -16.28 0.12 -11.47
C ASP A 219 -14.97 0.62 -12.11
N GLY A 220 -13.79 0.14 -11.62
CA GLY A 220 -12.48 0.59 -12.06
C GLY A 220 -12.03 1.90 -11.44
N ALA A 221 -12.72 2.39 -10.41
CA ALA A 221 -12.27 3.53 -9.63
C ALA A 221 -11.31 3.08 -8.52
N VAL A 222 -10.39 3.98 -8.13
CA VAL A 222 -9.38 3.70 -7.12
C VAL A 222 -9.73 4.44 -5.84
N TRP A 223 -9.86 3.70 -4.74
CA TRP A 223 -9.85 4.27 -3.41
C TRP A 223 -8.41 4.45 -2.95
N ILE A 224 -8.05 5.64 -2.50
CA ILE A 224 -6.74 5.97 -1.95
C ILE A 224 -6.84 6.50 -0.53
N ALA A 225 -5.80 6.30 0.25
CA ALA A 225 -5.54 7.06 1.45
C ALA A 225 -4.91 8.42 1.04
N ASP A 226 -5.62 9.52 1.30
CA ASP A 226 -5.10 10.88 1.11
C ASP A 226 -4.53 11.36 2.45
N CYS A 227 -3.26 11.03 2.69
CA CYS A 227 -2.64 11.14 4.00
C CYS A 227 -2.49 12.59 4.50
N VAL A 228 -2.47 13.58 3.60
CA VAL A 228 -2.37 15.01 3.98
C VAL A 228 -3.72 15.64 4.31
N ASN A 229 -4.84 15.05 3.85
CA ASN A 229 -6.16 15.62 4.04
C ASN A 229 -7.05 14.80 5.00
N GLN A 230 -6.50 13.80 5.68
CA GLN A 230 -7.20 12.97 6.69
C GLN A 230 -8.51 12.37 6.14
N ARG A 231 -8.44 11.80 4.92
CA ARG A 231 -9.59 11.20 4.24
C ARG A 231 -9.17 10.08 3.30
N ALA A 232 -10.03 9.11 3.11
CA ALA A 232 -9.97 8.23 1.94
C ALA A 232 -10.80 8.84 0.82
N VAL A 233 -10.31 8.75 -0.43
CA VAL A 233 -10.97 9.33 -1.60
C VAL A 233 -11.12 8.28 -2.69
N ARG A 234 -12.31 8.19 -3.27
CA ARG A 234 -12.62 7.39 -4.45
C ARG A 234 -12.40 8.21 -5.69
N LEU A 235 -11.50 7.79 -6.56
CA LEU A 235 -11.10 8.54 -7.76
C LEU A 235 -11.44 7.76 -9.02
N GLY A 236 -12.11 8.43 -9.94
CA GLY A 236 -12.24 7.96 -11.32
C GLY A 236 -11.02 8.36 -12.16
N GLU A 237 -10.94 7.80 -13.36
CA GLU A 237 -9.95 8.19 -14.35
C GLU A 237 -9.95 9.72 -14.57
N GLY A 238 -8.77 10.30 -14.73
CA GLY A 238 -8.59 11.76 -14.79
C GLY A 238 -8.65 12.47 -13.44
N GLY A 239 -8.76 11.74 -12.31
CA GLY A 239 -8.72 12.31 -10.97
C GLY A 239 -10.05 12.89 -10.46
N THR A 240 -11.17 12.57 -11.11
CA THR A 240 -12.49 12.99 -10.63
C THR A 240 -12.80 12.34 -9.28
N VAL A 241 -13.06 13.17 -8.25
CA VAL A 241 -13.50 12.69 -6.94
C VAL A 241 -14.96 12.20 -7.05
N LEU A 242 -15.15 10.89 -6.86
CA LEU A 242 -16.47 10.23 -6.92
C LEU A 242 -17.09 10.06 -5.54
N ASP A 243 -16.26 9.91 -4.51
CA ASP A 243 -16.69 9.71 -3.13
C ASP A 243 -15.55 10.02 -2.16
N GLU A 244 -15.87 10.28 -0.89
CA GLU A 244 -14.86 10.49 0.15
C GLU A 244 -15.35 10.04 1.54
N VAL A 245 -14.40 9.65 2.38
CA VAL A 245 -14.62 9.25 3.77
C VAL A 245 -13.61 10.00 4.65
N SER A 246 -14.10 10.92 5.49
CA SER A 246 -13.23 11.63 6.44
C SER A 246 -12.82 10.72 7.59
N THR A 247 -11.54 10.76 7.96
CA THR A 247 -10.98 10.08 9.13
C THR A 247 -10.57 11.07 10.23
N ALA A 248 -10.79 12.36 10.01
CA ALA A 248 -10.37 13.40 10.94
C ALA A 248 -10.83 13.13 12.38
N PRO A 249 -9.98 13.35 13.39
CA PRO A 249 -8.68 14.02 13.34
C PRO A 249 -7.48 13.09 13.03
N LEU A 250 -7.71 11.83 12.66
CA LEU A 250 -6.65 10.88 12.35
C LEU A 250 -6.23 10.97 10.87
N GLY A 251 -4.95 10.83 10.59
CA GLY A 251 -4.46 10.56 9.24
C GLY A 251 -4.87 9.15 8.80
N VAL A 252 -5.10 8.96 7.51
CA VAL A 252 -5.27 7.65 6.89
C VAL A 252 -4.07 7.39 5.98
N PHE A 253 -3.51 6.18 6.05
CA PHE A 253 -2.26 5.84 5.36
C PHE A 253 -2.43 4.68 4.39
N ALA A 254 -3.35 3.75 4.67
CA ALA A 254 -3.68 2.70 3.72
C ALA A 254 -5.17 2.34 3.75
N VAL A 255 -5.65 1.78 2.65
CA VAL A 255 -7.04 1.35 2.51
C VAL A 255 -7.11 -0.03 1.84
N ALA A 256 -8.17 -0.78 2.17
CA ALA A 256 -8.52 -2.01 1.47
C ALA A 256 -10.03 -2.14 1.37
N LEU A 257 -10.52 -2.69 0.26
CA LEU A 257 -11.91 -3.12 0.11
C LEU A 257 -12.03 -4.62 0.39
N GLY A 258 -13.10 -4.99 1.08
CA GLY A 258 -13.35 -6.39 1.42
C GLY A 258 -14.70 -6.57 2.09
N GLY A 259 -14.77 -7.53 3.03
CA GLY A 259 -16.04 -7.92 3.65
C GLY A 259 -16.78 -8.94 2.79
N HIS A 260 -17.81 -9.58 3.37
CA HIS A 260 -18.54 -10.67 2.72
C HIS A 260 -19.19 -10.27 1.37
N ASP A 261 -19.64 -9.00 1.26
CA ASP A 261 -20.24 -8.45 0.04
C ASP A 261 -19.25 -7.57 -0.76
N GLY A 262 -18.00 -7.49 -0.32
CA GLY A 262 -16.95 -6.69 -0.95
C GLY A 262 -17.05 -5.17 -0.73
N ARG A 263 -18.03 -4.70 0.07
CA ARG A 263 -18.35 -3.28 0.24
C ARG A 263 -17.85 -2.67 1.54
N THR A 264 -17.03 -3.39 2.28
CA THR A 264 -16.39 -2.84 3.49
C THR A 264 -15.08 -2.17 3.10
N LEU A 265 -15.01 -0.86 3.26
CA LEU A 265 -13.76 -0.11 3.14
C LEU A 265 -13.06 -0.10 4.50
N PHE A 266 -11.90 -0.71 4.58
CA PHE A 266 -11.01 -0.69 5.74
C PHE A 266 -10.01 0.45 5.60
N LEU A 267 -9.69 1.10 6.72
CA LEU A 267 -8.89 2.32 6.79
C LEU A 267 -7.84 2.15 7.88
N SER A 268 -6.57 2.09 7.51
CA SER A 268 -5.44 2.12 8.44
C SER A 268 -5.18 3.57 8.85
N VAL A 269 -5.41 3.89 10.13
CA VAL A 269 -5.34 5.26 10.63
C VAL A 269 -4.40 5.40 11.81
N ALA A 270 -3.74 6.55 11.91
CA ALA A 270 -2.89 6.94 13.03
C ALA A 270 -2.92 8.48 13.20
N PRO A 271 -2.48 9.03 14.35
CA PRO A 271 -2.40 10.48 14.55
C PRO A 271 -1.43 11.19 13.60
N ASP A 272 -0.32 10.54 13.25
CA ASP A 272 0.74 11.01 12.36
C ASP A 272 1.61 9.83 11.90
N PHE A 273 2.64 10.07 11.09
CA PHE A 273 3.61 9.08 10.61
C PHE A 273 5.02 9.21 11.24
N ASP A 274 5.18 9.98 12.31
CA ASP A 274 6.46 10.18 13.00
C ASP A 274 6.91 8.87 13.68
N GLU A 275 7.97 8.24 13.19
CA GLU A 275 8.49 6.96 13.69
C GLU A 275 8.75 6.99 15.19
N THR A 276 9.35 8.10 15.70
CA THR A 276 9.69 8.21 17.11
C THR A 276 8.46 8.21 18.02
N LYS A 277 7.41 8.92 17.60
CA LYS A 277 6.15 8.97 18.35
C LYS A 277 5.38 7.68 18.21
N ARG A 278 5.25 7.16 16.99
CA ARG A 278 4.43 5.97 16.71
C ARG A 278 5.03 4.71 17.33
N SER A 279 6.34 4.52 17.28
CA SER A 279 6.98 3.36 17.93
C SER A 279 6.77 3.32 19.45
N ALA A 280 6.62 4.47 20.09
CA ALA A 280 6.40 4.61 21.53
C ALA A 280 4.92 4.57 21.95
N ALA A 281 3.99 4.69 21.00
CA ALA A 281 2.54 4.78 21.25
C ALA A 281 1.77 3.58 20.67
N ARG A 282 0.50 3.45 21.09
CA ARG A 282 -0.43 2.42 20.63
C ARG A 282 -1.76 3.07 20.23
N GLU A 283 -1.67 4.04 19.32
CA GLU A 283 -2.79 4.90 18.93
C GLU A 283 -3.30 4.62 17.52
N ALA A 284 -2.57 3.79 16.75
CA ALA A 284 -3.02 3.37 15.43
C ALA A 284 -4.16 2.35 15.54
N LYS A 285 -5.04 2.39 14.54
CA LYS A 285 -6.26 1.61 14.46
C LYS A 285 -6.54 1.18 13.03
N VAL A 286 -7.38 0.16 12.89
CA VAL A 286 -8.09 -0.12 11.66
C VAL A 286 -9.56 0.22 11.87
N LEU A 287 -10.06 1.14 11.07
CA LEU A 287 -11.48 1.51 11.02
C LEU A 287 -12.14 0.89 9.79
N SER A 288 -13.46 0.84 9.75
CA SER A 288 -14.22 0.45 8.56
C SER A 288 -15.48 1.28 8.37
N THR A 289 -15.93 1.31 7.13
CA THR A 289 -17.25 1.82 6.74
C THR A 289 -17.78 1.06 5.54
N THR A 290 -19.08 1.15 5.26
CA THR A 290 -19.66 0.56 4.06
C THR A 290 -19.65 1.56 2.92
N VAL A 291 -19.32 1.08 1.71
CA VAL A 291 -19.32 1.84 0.46
C VAL A 291 -20.24 1.19 -0.58
N ASP A 292 -20.60 1.95 -1.63
CA ASP A 292 -21.61 1.51 -2.58
C ASP A 292 -21.10 0.51 -3.62
N VAL A 293 -19.81 0.58 -3.97
CA VAL A 293 -19.19 -0.26 -5.00
C VAL A 293 -18.25 -1.29 -4.35
N PRO A 294 -18.40 -2.58 -4.65
CA PRO A 294 -17.54 -3.61 -4.07
C PRO A 294 -16.13 -3.60 -4.66
N HIS A 295 -15.22 -4.35 -4.03
CA HIS A 295 -13.86 -4.54 -4.53
C HIS A 295 -13.84 -5.20 -5.93
N ALA A 296 -12.75 -5.00 -6.66
CA ALA A 296 -12.54 -5.55 -8.01
C ALA A 296 -12.18 -7.05 -8.04
N GLY A 297 -12.17 -7.74 -6.89
CA GLY A 297 -11.95 -9.18 -6.77
C GLY A 297 -10.50 -9.60 -6.52
N ARG A 298 -9.58 -8.66 -6.32
CA ARG A 298 -8.18 -8.94 -5.92
C ARG A 298 -7.78 -8.07 -4.73
N PRO A 299 -6.93 -8.61 -3.83
CA PRO A 299 -6.32 -7.82 -2.78
C PRO A 299 -5.43 -6.76 -3.38
#